data_9d51bfe649f932a582dac784ea5b399e
#
_entry.id   9d51bfe649f932a582dac784ea5b399e
#
_cell.length_a   1.000
_cell.length_b   1.000
_cell.length_c   1.000
_cell.angle_alpha   90.00
_cell.angle_beta   90.00
_cell.angle_gamma   90.00
#
_symmetry.space_group_name_H-M   'P 1'
#
loop_
_entity.id
_entity.type
_entity.pdbx_description
1 polymer ?
#
loop_
_entity_poly.entity_id
_entity_poly.type
_entity_poly.pdbx_seq_one_letter_code
_entity_poly.pdbx_strand_id
1 'polypeptide(L)'
;KKAELTEKNYKFLIKTCRQNKVKFLTSVFNVDDLKKLKKLNFDEIKIPSHEVYNLKLIKKASKLYKTLLISVGACRWNEFLKIVKNIKIKNGIFMHCVSSYPLESKNVNFPKFFAIKKKVDNIGYSGHLAGIDDALFAISNGAKYIEKHFTINNNLPGRDNKFAILPNDLRKICQYRDSVLLMTKNKGLNIQKCEIDIYKKYRGRWSGKR
;
A
#
# COMPACT_ATOMS: atom_id res chain seq x y z
N LYS A 1 22.40 9.87 -12.67
CA LYS A 1 22.43 11.36 -12.89
C LYS A 1 21.39 11.81 -13.95
N LYS A 2 21.20 11.11 -15.10
CA LYS A 2 20.22 11.52 -16.13
C LYS A 2 18.75 11.42 -15.69
N ALA A 3 18.42 10.59 -14.71
CA ALA A 3 17.06 10.39 -14.18
C ALA A 3 16.80 11.08 -12.83
N GLU A 4 17.76 11.85 -12.32
CA GLU A 4 17.65 12.56 -11.06
C GLU A 4 16.72 13.78 -11.22
N LEU A 5 15.69 13.85 -10.38
CA LEU A 5 14.76 14.98 -10.38
C LEU A 5 15.40 16.22 -9.75
N THR A 6 15.29 17.35 -10.44
CA THR A 6 15.71 18.64 -9.89
C THR A 6 14.65 19.19 -8.91
N GLU A 7 15.01 20.18 -8.09
CA GLU A 7 14.05 20.85 -7.23
C GLU A 7 12.87 21.46 -8.02
N LYS A 8 13.12 21.97 -9.23
CA LYS A 8 12.08 22.47 -10.13
C LYS A 8 11.09 21.37 -10.53
N ASN A 9 11.59 20.16 -10.84
CA ASN A 9 10.75 19.01 -11.16
C ASN A 9 9.88 18.61 -9.96
N TYR A 10 10.45 18.55 -8.75
CA TYR A 10 9.69 18.27 -7.52
C TYR A 10 8.57 19.29 -7.29
N LYS A 11 8.88 20.58 -7.38
CA LYS A 11 7.89 21.66 -7.23
C LYS A 11 6.75 21.55 -8.26
N PHE A 12 7.09 21.24 -9.51
CA PHE A 12 6.11 21.00 -10.57
C PHE A 12 5.19 19.80 -10.24
N LEU A 13 5.77 18.65 -9.87
CA LEU A 13 5.01 17.45 -9.53
C LEU A 13 4.10 17.67 -8.31
N ILE A 14 4.59 18.31 -7.26
CA ILE A 14 3.81 18.63 -6.06
C ILE A 14 2.64 19.53 -6.42
N LYS A 15 2.85 20.58 -7.24
CA LYS A 15 1.79 21.47 -7.72
C LYS A 15 0.74 20.71 -8.52
N THR A 16 1.17 19.86 -9.46
CA THR A 16 0.28 19.04 -10.29
C THR A 16 -0.55 18.06 -9.43
N CYS A 17 0.07 17.40 -8.46
CA CYS A 17 -0.65 16.54 -7.54
C CYS A 17 -1.73 17.30 -6.76
N ARG A 18 -1.41 18.50 -6.23
CA ARG A 18 -2.36 19.34 -5.50
C ARG A 18 -3.53 19.78 -6.37
N GLN A 19 -3.27 20.20 -7.61
CA GLN A 19 -4.31 20.59 -8.57
C GLN A 19 -5.28 19.45 -8.89
N ASN A 20 -4.76 18.22 -8.92
CA ASN A 20 -5.57 17.02 -9.17
C ASN A 20 -6.08 16.34 -7.88
N LYS A 21 -5.96 16.98 -6.71
CA LYS A 21 -6.39 16.46 -5.41
C LYS A 21 -5.77 15.11 -5.05
N VAL A 22 -4.55 14.88 -5.50
CA VAL A 22 -3.75 13.68 -5.21
C VAL A 22 -2.59 14.07 -4.31
N LYS A 23 -2.25 13.24 -3.34
CA LYS A 23 -1.08 13.46 -2.48
C LYS A 23 0.20 13.12 -3.23
N PHE A 24 1.23 13.93 -3.01
CA PHE A 24 2.57 13.64 -3.50
C PHE A 24 3.33 12.79 -2.49
N LEU A 25 3.96 11.72 -2.96
CA LEU A 25 4.82 10.83 -2.19
C LEU A 25 6.11 10.58 -2.98
N THR A 26 7.24 10.53 -2.30
CA THR A 26 8.52 10.13 -2.89
C THR A 26 9.31 9.23 -1.96
N SER A 27 10.20 8.43 -2.52
CA SER A 27 11.16 7.62 -1.77
C SER A 27 12.40 8.43 -1.42
N VAL A 28 13.01 8.12 -0.26
CA VAL A 28 14.28 8.69 0.18
C VAL A 28 15.25 7.58 0.54
N PHE A 29 16.52 7.75 0.18
CA PHE A 29 17.58 6.75 0.32
C PHE A 29 18.66 7.15 1.35
N ASN A 30 18.73 8.43 1.70
CA ASN A 30 19.73 8.92 2.67
C ASN A 30 19.21 10.12 3.47
N VAL A 31 19.95 10.46 4.54
CA VAL A 31 19.55 11.52 5.47
C VAL A 31 19.67 12.93 4.87
N ASP A 32 20.58 13.13 3.93
CA ASP A 32 20.78 14.47 3.35
C ASP A 32 19.70 14.81 2.34
N ASP A 33 19.26 13.85 1.54
CA ASP A 33 18.11 14.03 0.67
C ASP A 33 16.82 14.19 1.47
N LEU A 34 16.68 13.49 2.60
CA LEU A 34 15.56 13.70 3.51
C LEU A 34 15.43 15.15 3.98
N LYS A 35 16.56 15.82 4.30
CA LYS A 35 16.57 17.22 4.68
C LYS A 35 16.19 18.16 3.53
N LYS A 36 16.68 17.88 2.31
CA LYS A 36 16.33 18.64 1.11
C LYS A 36 14.84 18.52 0.79
N LEU A 37 14.34 17.30 0.78
CA LEU A 37 12.92 17.01 0.49
C LEU A 37 11.97 17.65 1.51
N LYS A 38 12.36 17.75 2.79
CA LYS A 38 11.53 18.40 3.83
C LYS A 38 11.22 19.87 3.52
N LYS A 39 12.10 20.58 2.81
CA LYS A 39 11.88 21.97 2.39
C LYS A 39 10.76 22.13 1.37
N LEU A 40 10.37 21.05 0.69
CA LEU A 40 9.35 21.06 -0.35
C LEU A 40 7.90 20.98 0.17
N ASN A 41 7.74 20.87 1.49
CA ASN A 41 6.45 20.93 2.19
C ASN A 41 5.40 19.92 1.70
N PHE A 42 5.68 18.64 1.90
CA PHE A 42 4.72 17.54 1.78
C PHE A 42 4.81 16.62 3.00
N ASP A 43 3.75 15.87 3.31
CA ASP A 43 3.55 15.21 4.60
C ASP A 43 3.97 13.74 4.64
N GLU A 44 4.15 13.11 3.49
CA GLU A 44 4.35 11.65 3.37
C GLU A 44 5.68 11.33 2.71
N ILE A 45 6.42 10.37 3.25
CA ILE A 45 7.70 9.91 2.70
C ILE A 45 7.79 8.40 2.74
N LYS A 46 8.50 7.81 1.81
CA LYS A 46 8.74 6.38 1.75
C LYS A 46 10.21 6.02 1.97
N ILE A 47 10.43 4.97 2.76
CA ILE A 47 11.72 4.27 2.84
C ILE A 47 11.60 3.01 1.99
N PRO A 48 12.37 2.88 0.90
CA PRO A 48 12.34 1.70 0.04
C PRO A 48 13.01 0.50 0.72
N SER A 49 12.76 -0.71 0.20
CA SER A 49 13.31 -1.95 0.75
C SER A 49 14.83 -1.96 0.87
N HIS A 50 15.53 -1.28 -0.05
CA HIS A 50 16.99 -1.17 -0.03
C HIS A 50 17.54 -0.44 1.21
N GLU A 51 16.73 0.43 1.83
CA GLU A 51 17.13 1.24 2.99
C GLU A 51 16.44 0.79 4.29
N VAL A 52 15.73 -0.32 4.30
CA VAL A 52 14.98 -0.79 5.48
C VAL A 52 15.87 -1.09 6.69
N TYR A 53 17.14 -1.42 6.48
CA TYR A 53 18.13 -1.61 7.54
C TYR A 53 18.65 -0.31 8.15
N ASN A 54 18.44 0.83 7.49
CA ASN A 54 18.98 2.13 7.87
C ASN A 54 18.15 2.79 8.99
N LEU A 55 18.32 2.32 10.22
CA LEU A 55 17.58 2.79 11.39
C LEU A 55 17.75 4.29 11.65
N LYS A 56 18.92 4.88 11.28
CA LYS A 56 19.17 6.32 11.41
C LYS A 56 18.27 7.12 10.48
N LEU A 57 18.14 6.68 9.22
CA LEU A 57 17.25 7.30 8.24
C LEU A 57 15.79 7.20 8.69
N ILE A 58 15.34 5.99 9.07
CA ILE A 58 13.96 5.74 9.51
C ILE A 58 13.62 6.61 10.74
N LYS A 59 14.48 6.63 11.77
CA LYS A 59 14.29 7.48 12.97
C LYS A 59 14.18 8.96 12.62
N LYS A 60 14.97 9.43 11.66
CA LYS A 60 14.93 10.83 11.27
C LYS A 60 13.69 11.15 10.43
N ALA A 61 13.32 10.26 9.51
CA ALA A 61 12.10 10.39 8.73
C ALA A 61 10.84 10.41 9.61
N SER A 62 10.75 9.53 10.61
CA SER A 62 9.61 9.47 11.53
C SER A 62 9.39 10.73 12.38
N LYS A 63 10.45 11.52 12.59
CA LYS A 63 10.36 12.82 13.29
C LYS A 63 9.98 13.98 12.37
N LEU A 64 10.26 13.86 11.08
CA LEU A 64 10.11 14.96 10.12
C LEU A 64 8.79 14.90 9.33
N TYR A 65 8.24 13.71 9.14
CA TYR A 65 7.06 13.50 8.31
C TYR A 65 5.89 12.93 9.10
N LYS A 66 4.67 13.32 8.73
CA LYS A 66 3.45 12.87 9.41
C LYS A 66 3.14 11.40 9.11
N THR A 67 3.45 10.95 7.89
CA THR A 67 3.23 9.57 7.45
C THR A 67 4.53 9.00 6.88
N LEU A 68 4.89 7.82 7.34
CA LEU A 68 6.08 7.11 6.90
C LEU A 68 5.72 5.72 6.37
N LEU A 69 5.94 5.50 5.08
CA LEU A 69 5.83 4.19 4.46
C LEU A 69 7.19 3.49 4.51
N ILE A 70 7.24 2.23 4.93
CA ILE A 70 8.47 1.43 5.00
C ILE A 70 8.25 0.12 4.28
N SER A 71 8.89 -0.06 3.14
CA SER A 71 8.87 -1.33 2.42
C SER A 71 9.82 -2.33 3.08
N VAL A 72 9.33 -3.55 3.35
CA VAL A 72 10.09 -4.60 4.04
C VAL A 72 10.41 -5.79 3.12
N GLY A 73 10.63 -5.51 1.84
CA GLY A 73 11.26 -6.44 0.90
C GLY A 73 12.76 -6.61 1.21
N ALA A 74 13.36 -7.72 0.77
CA ALA A 74 14.76 -8.06 1.03
C ALA A 74 15.18 -7.85 2.50
N CYS A 75 14.24 -8.01 3.43
CA CYS A 75 14.39 -7.80 4.86
C CYS A 75 14.16 -9.12 5.61
N ARG A 76 15.12 -9.51 6.42
CA ARG A 76 15.00 -10.68 7.30
C ARG A 76 14.02 -10.41 8.43
N TRP A 77 13.37 -11.44 8.94
CA TRP A 77 12.37 -11.29 9.99
C TRP A 77 12.91 -10.63 11.26
N ASN A 78 14.11 -10.99 11.68
CA ASN A 78 14.76 -10.37 12.83
C ASN A 78 15.11 -8.90 12.64
N GLU A 79 15.44 -8.47 11.42
CA GLU A 79 15.66 -7.07 11.09
C GLU A 79 14.35 -6.28 11.18
N PHE A 80 13.26 -6.80 10.61
CA PHE A 80 11.93 -6.23 10.76
C PHE A 80 11.53 -6.07 12.23
N LEU A 81 11.71 -7.10 13.05
CA LEU A 81 11.40 -7.04 14.48
C LEU A 81 12.24 -5.97 15.23
N LYS A 82 13.51 -5.79 14.85
CA LYS A 82 14.35 -4.70 15.40
C LYS A 82 13.79 -3.33 15.06
N ILE A 83 13.28 -3.13 13.84
CA ILE A 83 12.67 -1.85 13.44
C ILE A 83 11.42 -1.59 14.28
N VAL A 84 10.50 -2.53 14.34
CA VAL A 84 9.25 -2.40 15.11
C VAL A 84 9.53 -2.14 16.59
N LYS A 85 10.51 -2.82 17.18
CA LYS A 85 10.88 -2.66 18.59
C LYS A 85 11.52 -1.30 18.89
N ASN A 86 12.42 -0.83 18.02
CA ASN A 86 13.29 0.33 18.30
C ASN A 86 12.74 1.66 17.76
N ILE A 87 11.74 1.62 16.90
CA ILE A 87 11.23 2.83 16.25
C ILE A 87 9.72 2.88 16.46
N LYS A 88 9.29 3.73 17.40
CA LYS A 88 7.88 4.09 17.55
C LYS A 88 7.49 5.03 16.41
N ILE A 89 6.81 4.52 15.41
CA ILE A 89 6.32 5.29 14.28
C ILE A 89 4.80 5.44 14.46
N LYS A 90 4.36 6.58 14.97
CA LYS A 90 2.93 6.83 15.27
C LYS A 90 2.02 6.61 14.05
N ASN A 91 2.48 7.00 12.86
CA ASN A 91 1.76 6.85 11.59
C ASN A 91 2.62 6.08 10.57
N GLY A 92 3.28 5.00 11.02
CA GLY A 92 4.06 4.14 10.17
C GLY A 92 3.19 3.11 9.46
N ILE A 93 3.43 2.95 8.17
CA ILE A 93 2.82 1.92 7.34
C ILE A 93 3.92 0.98 6.88
N PHE A 94 3.87 -0.27 7.31
CA PHE A 94 4.80 -1.29 6.84
C PHE A 94 4.24 -1.95 5.59
N MET A 95 4.98 -1.83 4.49
CA MET A 95 4.59 -2.35 3.19
C MET A 95 5.23 -3.73 2.98
N HIS A 96 4.42 -4.80 3.05
CA HIS A 96 4.93 -6.10 2.59
C HIS A 96 5.25 -6.01 1.10
N CYS A 97 6.43 -6.47 0.73
CA CYS A 97 6.80 -6.67 -0.67
C CYS A 97 7.86 -7.78 -0.82
N VAL A 98 7.99 -8.26 -2.03
CA VAL A 98 9.10 -9.11 -2.46
C VAL A 98 9.83 -8.37 -3.59
N SER A 99 11.13 -8.09 -3.37
CA SER A 99 11.94 -7.28 -4.29
C SER A 99 12.44 -8.12 -5.47
N SER A 100 11.53 -8.51 -6.35
CA SER A 100 11.78 -9.18 -7.64
C SER A 100 10.92 -8.52 -8.71
N TYR A 101 11.47 -8.28 -9.91
CA TYR A 101 10.88 -7.41 -10.94
C TYR A 101 10.98 -8.05 -12.34
N PRO A 102 9.90 -8.60 -12.93
CA PRO A 102 8.61 -8.86 -12.33
C PRO A 102 8.65 -9.96 -11.26
N LEU A 103 7.58 -10.04 -10.46
CA LEU A 103 7.38 -11.09 -9.47
C LEU A 103 6.47 -12.19 -10.06
N GLU A 104 6.75 -13.46 -9.76
CA GLU A 104 5.84 -14.57 -10.04
C GLU A 104 4.89 -14.80 -8.87
N SER A 105 3.66 -15.24 -9.12
CA SER A 105 2.61 -15.45 -8.11
C SER A 105 3.05 -16.38 -6.96
N LYS A 106 3.80 -17.45 -7.28
CA LYS A 106 4.32 -18.40 -6.26
C LYS A 106 5.27 -17.77 -5.23
N ASN A 107 5.85 -16.60 -5.55
CA ASN A 107 6.85 -15.91 -4.75
C ASN A 107 6.28 -14.72 -3.95
N VAL A 108 4.98 -14.40 -4.06
CA VAL A 108 4.36 -13.25 -3.37
C VAL A 108 4.42 -13.35 -1.85
N ASN A 109 4.36 -14.57 -1.31
CA ASN A 109 4.55 -14.85 0.12
C ASN A 109 3.60 -14.07 1.05
N PHE A 110 2.29 -14.15 0.83
CA PHE A 110 1.29 -13.57 1.74
C PHE A 110 1.36 -14.07 3.20
N PRO A 111 1.83 -15.30 3.52
CA PRO A 111 2.11 -15.66 4.92
C PRO A 111 2.97 -14.64 5.67
N LYS A 112 3.98 -14.03 5.01
CA LYS A 112 4.78 -12.94 5.60
C LYS A 112 3.96 -11.66 5.80
N PHE A 113 3.05 -11.32 4.89
CA PHE A 113 2.11 -10.20 5.06
C PHE A 113 1.27 -10.37 6.33
N PHE A 114 0.68 -11.56 6.54
CA PHE A 114 -0.10 -11.83 7.74
C PHE A 114 0.74 -11.80 9.02
N ALA A 115 1.98 -12.27 8.97
CA ALA A 115 2.88 -12.19 10.11
C ALA A 115 3.23 -10.73 10.47
N ILE A 116 3.48 -9.86 9.47
CA ILE A 116 3.70 -8.43 9.67
C ILE A 116 2.45 -7.78 10.25
N LYS A 117 1.25 -8.05 9.69
CA LYS A 117 -0.03 -7.51 10.14
C LYS A 117 -0.29 -7.75 11.64
N LYS A 118 0.16 -8.88 12.19
CA LYS A 118 0.05 -9.18 13.64
C LYS A 118 0.98 -8.34 14.52
N LYS A 119 1.93 -7.60 13.94
CA LYS A 119 2.96 -6.84 14.67
C LYS A 119 2.84 -5.34 14.53
N VAL A 120 1.98 -4.85 13.64
CA VAL A 120 1.85 -3.43 13.31
C VAL A 120 0.39 -3.01 13.16
N ASP A 121 0.08 -1.76 13.47
CA ASP A 121 -1.29 -1.23 13.37
C ASP A 121 -1.71 -0.95 11.93
N ASN A 122 -0.75 -0.62 11.07
CA ASN A 122 -0.99 -0.26 9.69
C ASN A 122 -0.11 -1.08 8.76
N ILE A 123 -0.75 -1.91 7.96
CA ILE A 123 -0.08 -2.69 6.92
C ILE A 123 -0.46 -2.18 5.54
N GLY A 124 0.51 -2.18 4.64
CA GLY A 124 0.34 -1.98 3.20
C GLY A 124 0.96 -3.10 2.39
N TYR A 125 0.79 -3.04 1.11
CA TYR A 125 1.34 -3.98 0.15
C TYR A 125 1.97 -3.23 -1.04
N SER A 126 3.21 -3.57 -1.39
CA SER A 126 3.92 -3.06 -2.56
C SER A 126 4.12 -4.22 -3.54
N GLY A 127 3.34 -4.24 -4.60
CA GLY A 127 3.21 -5.36 -5.51
C GLY A 127 4.01 -5.22 -6.80
N HIS A 128 4.76 -6.28 -7.17
CA HIS A 128 5.56 -6.36 -8.38
C HIS A 128 5.10 -7.46 -9.34
N LEU A 129 3.96 -8.08 -9.05
CA LEU A 129 3.28 -9.00 -9.97
C LEU A 129 2.75 -8.21 -11.17
N ALA A 130 2.85 -8.77 -12.37
CA ALA A 130 2.11 -8.26 -13.52
C ALA A 130 0.61 -8.43 -13.27
N GLY A 131 -0.20 -7.39 -13.55
CA GLY A 131 -1.63 -7.39 -13.23
C GLY A 131 -1.94 -6.90 -11.81
N ILE A 132 -3.13 -7.25 -11.30
CA ILE A 132 -3.70 -6.64 -10.08
C ILE A 132 -4.10 -7.64 -8.98
N ASP A 133 -3.99 -8.94 -9.21
CA ASP A 133 -4.52 -9.98 -8.30
C ASP A 133 -3.91 -9.90 -6.90
N ASP A 134 -2.60 -9.62 -6.83
CA ASP A 134 -1.88 -9.40 -5.58
C ASP A 134 -2.43 -8.19 -4.79
N ALA A 135 -2.74 -7.11 -5.51
CA ALA A 135 -3.30 -5.89 -4.91
C ALA A 135 -4.72 -6.13 -4.38
N LEU A 136 -5.58 -6.81 -5.16
CA LEU A 136 -6.94 -7.16 -4.75
C LEU A 136 -6.92 -8.09 -3.51
N PHE A 137 -6.05 -9.10 -3.52
CA PHE A 137 -5.89 -9.99 -2.38
C PHE A 137 -5.42 -9.24 -1.13
N ALA A 138 -4.46 -8.33 -1.27
CA ALA A 138 -3.98 -7.51 -0.16
C ALA A 138 -5.09 -6.60 0.42
N ILE A 139 -5.91 -5.98 -0.44
CA ILE A 139 -7.06 -5.15 -0.04
C ILE A 139 -8.06 -5.98 0.76
N SER A 140 -8.46 -7.14 0.25
CA SER A 140 -9.40 -8.06 0.95
C SER A 140 -8.88 -8.49 2.32
N ASN A 141 -7.56 -8.53 2.50
CA ASN A 141 -6.92 -8.88 3.75
C ASN A 141 -6.52 -7.67 4.62
N GLY A 142 -7.03 -6.49 4.29
CA GLY A 142 -6.95 -5.28 5.14
C GLY A 142 -5.67 -4.47 4.95
N ALA A 143 -5.01 -4.55 3.80
CA ALA A 143 -3.98 -3.58 3.44
C ALA A 143 -4.59 -2.19 3.32
N LYS A 144 -4.03 -1.22 4.05
CA LYS A 144 -4.48 0.18 4.02
C LYS A 144 -3.84 1.00 2.89
N TYR A 145 -2.72 0.53 2.38
CA TYR A 145 -1.96 1.15 1.30
C TYR A 145 -1.57 0.10 0.27
N ILE A 146 -1.76 0.43 -0.99
CA ILE A 146 -1.33 -0.39 -2.13
C ILE A 146 -0.39 0.45 -2.98
N GLU A 147 0.73 -0.14 -3.35
CA GLU A 147 1.70 0.43 -4.28
C GLU A 147 1.88 -0.52 -5.46
N LYS A 148 1.80 0.02 -6.66
CA LYS A 148 2.05 -0.70 -7.92
C LYS A 148 2.84 0.19 -8.87
N HIS A 149 3.71 -0.42 -9.67
CA HIS A 149 4.28 0.25 -10.83
C HIS A 149 3.15 0.61 -11.80
N PHE A 150 3.15 1.83 -12.29
CA PHE A 150 2.09 2.37 -13.13
C PHE A 150 2.66 2.98 -14.39
N THR A 151 2.02 2.73 -15.53
CA THR A 151 2.34 3.35 -16.81
C THR A 151 1.09 3.62 -17.63
N ILE A 152 1.16 4.54 -18.55
CA ILE A 152 0.09 4.78 -19.53
C ILE A 152 0.19 3.86 -20.74
N ASN A 153 1.37 3.25 -20.97
CA ASN A 153 1.59 2.32 -22.07
C ASN A 153 2.82 1.43 -21.75
N ASN A 154 2.62 0.10 -21.76
CA ASN A 154 3.66 -0.87 -21.45
C ASN A 154 4.80 -0.93 -22.50
N ASN A 155 4.59 -0.36 -23.69
CA ASN A 155 5.61 -0.27 -24.75
C ASN A 155 6.53 0.95 -24.60
N LEU A 156 6.28 1.86 -23.67
CA LEU A 156 7.19 2.96 -23.39
C LEU A 156 8.56 2.45 -22.92
N PRO A 157 9.66 3.15 -23.26
CA PRO A 157 10.98 2.79 -22.80
C PRO A 157 11.05 2.88 -21.27
N GLY A 158 11.57 1.83 -20.65
CA GLY A 158 11.71 1.73 -19.19
C GLY A 158 11.65 0.28 -18.75
N ARG A 159 12.54 -0.09 -17.86
CA ARG A 159 12.70 -1.46 -17.39
C ARG A 159 11.39 -2.00 -16.78
N ASP A 160 10.70 -1.17 -16.02
CA ASP A 160 9.53 -1.57 -15.21
C ASP A 160 8.20 -1.37 -15.95
N ASN A 161 8.18 -0.70 -17.10
CA ASN A 161 6.97 -0.45 -17.88
C ASN A 161 6.28 -1.74 -18.34
N LYS A 162 7.07 -2.79 -18.63
CA LYS A 162 6.53 -4.06 -19.16
C LYS A 162 5.55 -4.77 -18.24
N PHE A 163 5.69 -4.61 -16.92
CA PHE A 163 4.81 -5.24 -15.93
C PHE A 163 3.99 -4.23 -15.11
N ALA A 164 4.16 -2.93 -15.35
CA ALA A 164 3.39 -1.89 -14.71
C ALA A 164 1.91 -1.98 -15.08
N ILE A 165 1.04 -1.63 -14.14
CA ILE A 165 -0.41 -1.58 -14.39
C ILE A 165 -0.79 -0.36 -15.24
N LEU A 166 -1.86 -0.51 -16.00
CA LEU A 166 -2.44 0.53 -16.84
C LEU A 166 -3.54 1.33 -16.09
N PRO A 167 -3.97 2.49 -16.61
CA PRO A 167 -5.02 3.31 -15.98
C PRO A 167 -6.30 2.53 -15.68
N ASN A 168 -6.70 1.60 -16.56
CA ASN A 168 -7.89 0.79 -16.36
C ASN A 168 -7.72 -0.20 -15.19
N ASP A 169 -6.54 -0.76 -15.00
CA ASP A 169 -6.23 -1.64 -13.88
C ASP A 169 -6.24 -0.88 -12.55
N LEU A 170 -5.68 0.33 -12.53
CA LEU A 170 -5.77 1.20 -11.36
C LEU A 170 -7.24 1.52 -11.01
N ARG A 171 -8.08 1.79 -12.01
CA ARG A 171 -9.51 2.00 -11.80
C ARG A 171 -10.19 0.78 -11.17
N LYS A 172 -9.88 -0.43 -11.66
CA LYS A 172 -10.40 -1.69 -11.08
C LYS A 172 -9.98 -1.86 -9.62
N ILE A 173 -8.70 -1.59 -9.29
CA ILE A 173 -8.20 -1.62 -7.90
C ILE A 173 -9.01 -0.65 -7.02
N CYS A 174 -9.25 0.59 -7.48
CA CYS A 174 -10.01 1.57 -6.73
C CYS A 174 -11.48 1.13 -6.53
N GLN A 175 -12.14 0.64 -7.56
CA GLN A 175 -13.51 0.14 -7.49
C GLN A 175 -13.63 -1.04 -6.52
N TYR A 176 -12.68 -1.97 -6.59
CA TYR A 176 -12.62 -3.10 -5.68
C TYR A 176 -12.44 -2.68 -4.22
N ARG A 177 -11.50 -1.75 -3.96
CA ARG A 177 -11.32 -1.15 -2.63
C ARG A 177 -12.64 -0.57 -2.09
N ASP A 178 -13.35 0.20 -2.90
CA ASP A 178 -14.60 0.84 -2.49
C ASP A 178 -15.68 -0.20 -2.18
N SER A 179 -15.77 -1.27 -2.96
CA SER A 179 -16.66 -2.40 -2.70
C SER A 179 -16.31 -3.12 -1.39
N VAL A 180 -15.02 -3.41 -1.14
CA VAL A 180 -14.57 -4.04 0.10
C VAL A 180 -14.89 -3.16 1.31
N LEU A 181 -14.70 -1.85 1.22
CA LEU A 181 -15.04 -0.92 2.30
C LEU A 181 -16.55 -0.92 2.63
N LEU A 182 -17.41 -1.10 1.62
CA LEU A 182 -18.85 -1.22 1.84
C LEU A 182 -19.23 -2.58 2.46
N MET A 183 -18.66 -3.67 1.94
CA MET A 183 -18.94 -5.04 2.39
C MET A 183 -18.45 -5.31 3.82
N THR A 184 -17.39 -4.64 4.25
CA THR A 184 -16.79 -4.83 5.58
C THR A 184 -17.37 -3.92 6.66
N LYS A 185 -18.36 -3.09 6.33
CA LYS A 185 -19.08 -2.29 7.34
C LYS A 185 -19.82 -3.22 8.30
N ASN A 186 -19.53 -3.06 9.59
CA ASN A 186 -20.25 -3.81 10.63
C ASN A 186 -21.73 -3.42 10.63
N LYS A 187 -22.59 -4.41 10.40
CA LYS A 187 -24.06 -4.30 10.42
C LYS A 187 -24.69 -5.02 11.62
N GLY A 188 -23.88 -5.48 12.58
CA GLY A 188 -24.31 -6.36 13.66
C GLY A 188 -24.38 -7.82 13.20
N LEU A 189 -24.83 -8.68 14.14
CA LEU A 189 -24.91 -10.12 13.92
C LEU A 189 -26.34 -10.61 13.63
N ASN A 190 -27.33 -9.73 13.72
CA ASN A 190 -28.74 -10.06 13.45
C ASN A 190 -29.03 -9.96 11.95
N ILE A 191 -30.18 -10.48 11.57
CA ILE A 191 -30.69 -10.38 10.21
C ILE A 191 -30.70 -8.93 9.71
N GLN A 192 -30.33 -8.72 8.46
CA GLN A 192 -30.35 -7.40 7.82
C GLN A 192 -31.78 -7.00 7.46
N LYS A 193 -32.04 -5.69 7.35
CA LYS A 193 -33.35 -5.19 6.92
C LYS A 193 -33.81 -5.78 5.58
N CYS A 194 -32.90 -6.01 4.66
CA CYS A 194 -33.18 -6.61 3.35
C CYS A 194 -33.60 -8.09 3.42
N GLU A 195 -33.36 -8.78 4.54
CA GLU A 195 -33.71 -10.19 4.73
C GLU A 195 -35.07 -10.39 5.44
N ILE A 196 -35.70 -9.30 5.96
CA ILE A 196 -36.91 -9.38 6.80
C ILE A 196 -38.06 -10.08 6.04
N ASP A 197 -38.21 -9.79 4.75
CA ASP A 197 -39.27 -10.41 3.94
C ASP A 197 -39.06 -11.92 3.78
N ILE A 198 -37.84 -12.33 3.50
CA ILE A 198 -37.44 -13.75 3.43
C ILE A 198 -37.64 -14.43 4.80
N TYR A 199 -37.19 -13.78 5.87
CA TYR A 199 -37.35 -14.30 7.22
C TYR A 199 -38.82 -14.54 7.59
N LYS A 200 -39.72 -13.59 7.29
CA LYS A 200 -41.14 -13.65 7.64
C LYS A 200 -41.97 -14.58 6.77
N LYS A 201 -41.70 -14.61 5.44
CA LYS A 201 -42.60 -15.26 4.47
C LYS A 201 -42.10 -16.60 3.97
N TYR A 202 -40.78 -16.81 3.94
CA TYR A 202 -40.18 -17.96 3.25
C TYR A 202 -39.48 -18.94 4.18
N ARG A 203 -39.03 -18.49 5.37
CA ARG A 203 -38.33 -19.35 6.32
C ARG A 203 -39.23 -20.51 6.77
N GLY A 204 -38.75 -21.74 6.57
CA GLY A 204 -39.45 -22.96 6.94
C GLY A 204 -40.67 -23.33 6.06
N ARG A 205 -40.93 -22.57 4.99
CA ARG A 205 -42.11 -22.77 4.13
C ARG A 205 -42.22 -24.16 3.54
N TRP A 206 -41.13 -24.80 3.19
CA TRP A 206 -41.10 -26.13 2.54
C TRP A 206 -40.77 -27.27 3.49
N SER A 207 -40.50 -27.01 4.76
CA SER A 207 -40.22 -28.05 5.77
C SER A 207 -41.46 -28.53 6.54
N GLY A 208 -42.66 -27.98 6.25
CA GLY A 208 -43.91 -28.27 6.98
C GLY A 208 -43.93 -27.82 8.46
N LYS A 209 -42.83 -27.20 8.94
CA LYS A 209 -42.76 -26.64 10.29
C LYS A 209 -42.92 -25.12 10.20
N ARG A 210 -44.08 -24.62 10.54
CA ARG A 210 -44.31 -23.22 10.92
C ARG A 210 -44.28 -23.08 12.42
#